data_30d9320736dbc781000cb41d92b8dfe4
#
_entry.id   30d9320736dbc781000cb41d92b8dfe4
#
_cell.length_a   1.000
_cell.length_b   1.000
_cell.length_c   1.000
_cell.angle_alpha   90.00
_cell.angle_beta   90.00
_cell.angle_gamma   90.00
#
_symmetry.space_group_name_H-M   'P 1'
#
loop_
_entity.id
_entity.type
_entity.pdbx_description
1 polymer ?
#
loop_
_entity_poly.entity_id
_entity_poly.type
_entity_poly.pdbx_seq_one_letter_code
_entity_poly.pdbx_strand_id
1 'polypeptide(L)'
;MNKEPWAVLLAGVVVAGCGGGSSSKEGQPAASSSSPSSLPAVSSAPSGAGDAVTAKLFTFSPTPLTVKAGTKVTWTNDDQILHTVTSGSPPPGSADGTFNGPMDGKGTSFAFTFERPGTYRYFCMRHNQMTGQVDVS
;
A
#
# COMPACT_ATOMS: atom_id res chain seq x y z
N MET A 1 -13.71 35.11 19.37
CA MET A 1 -12.63 35.57 20.27
C MET A 1 -12.49 34.52 21.36
N ASN A 2 -11.64 33.52 21.16
CA ASN A 2 -11.08 32.76 22.28
C ASN A 2 -9.75 32.15 21.76
N LYS A 3 -8.70 32.74 22.25
CA LYS A 3 -7.31 32.27 22.04
C LYS A 3 -6.98 31.37 23.23
N GLU A 4 -6.65 30.15 22.97
CA GLU A 4 -6.06 29.23 23.95
C GLU A 4 -4.57 29.07 23.67
N PRO A 5 -3.66 29.49 24.55
CA PRO A 5 -2.24 29.23 24.42
C PRO A 5 -1.86 27.89 25.11
N TRP A 6 -1.39 26.97 24.37
CA TRP A 6 -0.82 25.71 24.92
C TRP A 6 0.61 25.95 25.40
N ALA A 7 0.77 25.94 26.70
CA ALA A 7 2.05 26.02 27.36
C ALA A 7 2.80 24.68 27.27
N VAL A 8 4.03 24.79 26.80
CA VAL A 8 5.05 23.74 26.78
C VAL A 8 5.56 23.53 28.21
N LEU A 9 5.52 22.29 28.69
CA LEU A 9 6.23 21.87 29.90
C LEU A 9 7.31 20.87 29.52
N LEU A 10 8.55 21.34 29.54
CA LEU A 10 9.77 20.56 29.54
C LEU A 10 10.02 20.03 30.96
N ALA A 11 10.17 18.73 31.10
CA ALA A 11 10.81 18.13 32.29
C ALA A 11 11.84 17.11 31.84
N GLY A 12 13.09 17.48 31.97
CA GLY A 12 14.24 16.60 31.78
C GLY A 12 14.44 15.69 32.99
N VAL A 13 14.87 14.47 32.73
CA VAL A 13 15.52 13.61 33.72
C VAL A 13 16.77 13.02 33.07
N VAL A 14 17.91 13.45 33.61
CA VAL A 14 19.24 12.88 33.40
C VAL A 14 19.45 11.82 34.48
N VAL A 15 19.79 10.58 34.10
CA VAL A 15 20.37 9.61 34.99
C VAL A 15 21.62 9.03 34.33
N ALA A 16 22.77 9.41 34.86
CA ALA A 16 24.06 8.79 34.64
C ALA A 16 24.21 7.59 35.57
N GLY A 17 24.70 6.48 35.04
CA GLY A 17 25.05 5.29 35.79
C GLY A 17 26.24 4.58 35.15
N CYS A 18 27.43 4.85 35.65
CA CYS A 18 28.67 4.13 35.38
C CYS A 18 28.73 2.81 36.15
N GLY A 19 29.44 1.82 35.58
CA GLY A 19 30.00 0.66 36.23
C GLY A 19 30.14 -0.47 35.21
N GLY A 20 31.24 -0.94 34.74
CA GLY A 20 32.54 -1.24 35.32
C GLY A 20 32.68 -2.75 35.57
N GLY A 21 33.63 -3.43 34.87
CA GLY A 21 34.07 -4.79 35.22
C GLY A 21 34.13 -5.74 33.99
N SER A 22 35.18 -5.85 33.31
CA SER A 22 36.39 -6.69 33.31
C SER A 22 36.18 -8.21 33.24
N SER A 23 36.76 -8.73 32.14
CA SER A 23 37.66 -9.87 31.97
C SER A 23 37.16 -11.30 32.02
N SER A 24 37.48 -11.94 30.97
CA SER A 24 38.34 -13.12 30.78
C SER A 24 37.74 -14.40 30.25
N LYS A 25 38.35 -14.78 29.14
CA LYS A 25 38.91 -16.10 28.75
C LYS A 25 37.99 -17.16 28.14
N GLU A 26 38.32 -17.36 26.88
CA GLU A 26 38.76 -18.62 26.23
C GLU A 26 37.86 -19.84 26.42
N GLY A 27 37.39 -20.31 25.25
CA GLY A 27 36.85 -21.63 25.11
C GLY A 27 36.17 -21.82 23.75
N GLN A 28 36.96 -21.90 22.66
CA GLN A 28 36.47 -22.56 21.44
C GLN A 28 36.92 -24.02 21.56
N PRO A 29 36.08 -25.02 21.22
CA PRO A 29 36.01 -25.45 19.83
C PRO A 29 34.66 -26.03 19.37
N ALA A 30 34.65 -26.25 18.08
CA ALA A 30 33.92 -27.23 17.30
C ALA A 30 32.52 -26.86 16.80
N ALA A 31 32.56 -26.49 15.55
CA ALA A 31 31.74 -26.97 14.43
C ALA A 31 30.44 -27.73 14.79
N SER A 32 29.34 -27.08 14.49
CA SER A 32 28.16 -27.76 13.99
C SER A 32 27.52 -26.90 12.93
N SER A 33 27.69 -27.35 11.71
CA SER A 33 26.98 -26.93 10.51
C SER A 33 25.49 -27.06 10.79
N SER A 34 24.81 -25.98 10.97
CA SER A 34 23.38 -25.90 10.76
C SER A 34 23.15 -24.97 9.57
N SER A 35 22.90 -25.61 8.47
CA SER A 35 22.40 -24.99 7.25
C SER A 35 21.25 -24.05 7.58
N PRO A 36 21.25 -22.81 7.07
CA PRO A 36 20.03 -22.03 7.07
C PRO A 36 19.04 -22.75 6.15
N SER A 37 17.97 -23.25 6.73
CA SER A 37 16.77 -23.63 5.99
C SER A 37 16.35 -22.42 5.16
N SER A 38 16.64 -22.51 3.89
CA SER A 38 16.05 -21.64 2.88
C SER A 38 14.54 -21.81 2.99
N LEU A 39 13.88 -20.86 3.62
CA LEU A 39 12.47 -20.67 3.41
C LEU A 39 12.28 -20.46 1.91
N PRO A 40 11.40 -21.21 1.23
CA PRO A 40 11.10 -20.89 -0.13
C PRO A 40 10.52 -19.48 -0.13
N ALA A 41 11.24 -18.54 -0.74
CA ALA A 41 10.66 -17.31 -1.18
C ALA A 41 9.52 -17.74 -2.11
N VAL A 42 8.29 -17.65 -1.63
CA VAL A 42 7.11 -17.65 -2.49
C VAL A 42 7.20 -16.37 -3.31
N SER A 43 7.98 -16.48 -4.37
CA SER A 43 7.88 -15.59 -5.51
C SER A 43 6.48 -15.83 -6.06
N SER A 44 5.51 -15.11 -5.52
CA SER A 44 4.23 -14.96 -6.17
C SER A 44 4.50 -14.18 -7.44
N ALA A 45 4.87 -14.90 -8.49
CA ALA A 45 4.78 -14.38 -9.84
C ALA A 45 3.34 -13.83 -10.00
N PRO A 46 3.15 -12.65 -10.58
CA PRO A 46 1.82 -12.17 -10.88
C PRO A 46 1.17 -13.18 -11.82
N SER A 47 0.27 -13.98 -11.27
CA SER A 47 -0.51 -14.93 -12.04
C SER A 47 -1.58 -14.15 -12.80
N GLY A 48 -1.38 -14.02 -14.09
CA GLY A 48 -2.47 -13.78 -15.01
C GLY A 48 -2.69 -12.31 -15.40
N ALA A 49 -2.93 -12.13 -16.66
CA ALA A 49 -3.35 -10.89 -17.33
C ALA A 49 -4.70 -10.31 -16.82
N GLY A 50 -5.17 -10.74 -15.63
CA GLY A 50 -6.43 -10.35 -15.01
C GLY A 50 -6.32 -9.35 -13.87
N ASP A 51 -5.13 -9.12 -13.31
CA ASP A 51 -4.98 -8.38 -12.04
C ASP A 51 -4.44 -6.95 -12.26
N ALA A 52 -4.42 -6.48 -13.49
CA ALA A 52 -3.91 -5.17 -13.85
C ALA A 52 -4.96 -4.32 -14.58
N VAL A 53 -5.02 -3.05 -14.21
CA VAL A 53 -5.82 -2.02 -14.88
C VAL A 53 -4.91 -0.91 -15.36
N THR A 54 -5.11 -0.44 -16.57
CA THR A 54 -4.38 0.72 -17.12
C THR A 54 -5.28 1.95 -17.12
N ALA A 55 -4.77 3.06 -16.61
CA ALA A 55 -5.36 4.38 -16.78
C ALA A 55 -4.76 5.05 -18.01
N LYS A 56 -5.56 5.23 -19.05
CA LYS A 56 -5.13 5.81 -20.32
C LYS A 56 -6.26 6.60 -20.98
N LEU A 57 -5.92 7.77 -21.52
CA LEU A 57 -6.86 8.65 -22.21
C LEU A 57 -8.15 8.88 -21.38
N PHE A 58 -7.96 9.18 -20.09
CA PHE A 58 -9.04 9.40 -19.13
C PHE A 58 -9.99 8.20 -18.94
N THR A 59 -9.51 6.99 -19.15
CA THR A 59 -10.30 5.76 -19.03
C THR A 59 -9.51 4.71 -18.26
N PHE A 60 -10.19 3.92 -17.43
CA PHE A 60 -9.64 2.69 -16.86
C PHE A 60 -9.96 1.50 -17.75
N SER A 61 -8.98 0.63 -18.00
CA SER A 61 -9.16 -0.58 -18.82
C SER A 61 -8.32 -1.75 -18.27
N PRO A 62 -8.88 -2.96 -18.15
CA PRO A 62 -10.30 -3.32 -18.35
C PRO A 62 -11.20 -2.78 -17.22
N THR A 63 -12.48 -2.57 -17.54
CA THR A 63 -13.54 -2.29 -16.57
C THR A 63 -14.89 -2.77 -17.11
N PRO A 64 -15.70 -3.56 -16.36
CA PRO A 64 -15.34 -4.14 -15.07
C PRO A 64 -14.19 -5.16 -15.15
N LEU A 65 -13.42 -5.27 -14.07
CA LEU A 65 -12.42 -6.30 -13.88
C LEU A 65 -12.98 -7.35 -12.90
N THR A 66 -12.93 -8.64 -13.25
CA THR A 66 -13.35 -9.73 -12.35
C THR A 66 -12.15 -10.45 -11.78
N VAL A 67 -12.08 -10.55 -10.46
CA VAL A 67 -11.00 -11.23 -9.73
C VAL A 67 -11.55 -12.08 -8.58
N LYS A 68 -10.70 -12.92 -8.00
CA LYS A 68 -11.04 -13.68 -6.77
C LYS A 68 -10.69 -12.89 -5.51
N ALA A 69 -11.37 -13.19 -4.41
CA ALA A 69 -10.98 -12.68 -3.09
C ALA A 69 -9.52 -13.06 -2.78
N GLY A 70 -8.78 -12.14 -2.17
CA GLY A 70 -7.34 -12.24 -1.94
C GLY A 70 -6.47 -11.72 -3.09
N THR A 71 -7.06 -11.32 -4.22
CA THR A 71 -6.30 -10.80 -5.36
C THR A 71 -5.83 -9.38 -5.14
N LYS A 72 -4.56 -9.13 -5.45
CA LYS A 72 -3.97 -7.80 -5.52
C LYS A 72 -4.11 -7.25 -6.93
N VAL A 73 -4.90 -6.20 -7.10
CA VAL A 73 -5.04 -5.49 -8.37
C VAL A 73 -4.10 -4.29 -8.40
N THR A 74 -3.45 -4.08 -9.55
CA THR A 74 -2.53 -2.97 -9.78
C THR A 74 -3.06 -2.07 -10.88
N TRP A 75 -3.22 -0.77 -10.60
CA TRP A 75 -3.51 0.27 -11.59
C TRP A 75 -2.22 0.93 -12.02
N THR A 76 -2.01 1.08 -13.31
CA THR A 76 -0.84 1.78 -13.88
C THR A 76 -1.31 2.96 -14.73
N ASN A 77 -0.71 4.12 -14.50
CA ASN A 77 -0.99 5.32 -15.29
C ASN A 77 -0.13 5.33 -16.58
N ASP A 78 -0.76 5.38 -17.73
CA ASP A 78 -0.11 5.51 -19.05
C ASP A 78 -0.23 6.94 -19.63
N ASP A 79 -0.89 7.85 -18.91
CA ASP A 79 -1.00 9.26 -19.26
C ASP A 79 0.08 10.10 -18.56
N GLN A 80 0.44 11.25 -19.14
CA GLN A 80 1.44 12.16 -18.58
C GLN A 80 0.93 12.98 -17.39
N ILE A 81 -0.38 12.91 -17.11
CA ILE A 81 -1.05 13.69 -16.08
C ILE A 81 -1.37 12.83 -14.87
N LEU A 82 -1.62 13.48 -13.75
CA LEU A 82 -2.03 12.82 -12.51
C LEU A 82 -3.44 12.28 -12.63
N HIS A 83 -3.59 11.00 -12.27
CA HIS A 83 -4.87 10.34 -11.99
C HIS A 83 -4.92 9.87 -10.54
N THR A 84 -6.10 9.52 -10.06
CA THR A 84 -6.30 8.82 -8.79
C THR A 84 -7.16 7.59 -8.98
N VAL A 85 -6.99 6.61 -8.10
CA VAL A 85 -7.90 5.47 -7.97
C VAL A 85 -8.58 5.59 -6.62
N THR A 86 -9.81 6.04 -6.59
CA THR A 86 -10.55 6.34 -5.36
C THR A 86 -11.83 5.52 -5.32
N SER A 87 -12.00 4.70 -4.29
CA SER A 87 -13.21 3.88 -4.11
C SER A 87 -14.45 4.73 -3.86
N GLY A 88 -15.59 4.30 -4.40
CA GLY A 88 -16.87 5.01 -4.34
C GLY A 88 -17.38 5.48 -5.68
N SER A 89 -18.13 6.58 -5.68
CA SER A 89 -18.74 7.16 -6.87
C SER A 89 -18.38 8.63 -7.02
N PRO A 90 -18.20 9.13 -8.27
CA PRO A 90 -17.91 10.53 -8.48
C PRO A 90 -19.09 11.42 -8.06
N PRO A 91 -18.88 12.73 -7.83
CA PRO A 91 -19.93 13.68 -7.46
C PRO A 91 -21.15 13.63 -8.40
N PRO A 92 -22.40 13.71 -7.86
CA PRO A 92 -22.77 14.02 -6.47
C PRO A 92 -22.63 12.85 -5.47
N GLY A 93 -22.04 11.73 -5.86
CA GLY A 93 -21.65 10.65 -4.95
C GLY A 93 -20.43 11.03 -4.09
N SER A 94 -19.87 10.07 -3.39
CA SER A 94 -18.71 10.26 -2.53
C SER A 94 -17.75 9.08 -2.57
N ALA A 95 -16.51 9.33 -2.19
CA ALA A 95 -15.57 8.28 -1.83
C ALA A 95 -16.09 7.51 -0.61
N ASP A 96 -15.93 6.19 -0.62
CA ASP A 96 -16.37 5.33 0.48
C ASP A 96 -15.25 4.98 1.48
N GLY A 97 -14.01 5.38 1.18
CA GLY A 97 -12.86 5.23 2.05
C GLY A 97 -12.21 3.84 2.03
N THR A 98 -12.65 2.94 1.17
CA THR A 98 -12.06 1.59 1.08
C THR A 98 -10.61 1.65 0.56
N PHE A 99 -10.36 2.43 -0.49
CA PHE A 99 -9.01 2.73 -0.98
C PHE A 99 -8.94 4.10 -1.67
N ASN A 100 -7.76 4.67 -1.66
CA ASN A 100 -7.44 5.90 -2.38
C ASN A 100 -5.94 5.97 -2.65
N GLY A 101 -5.54 6.10 -3.91
CA GLY A 101 -4.15 6.22 -4.30
C GLY A 101 -3.93 7.15 -5.48
N PRO A 102 -2.95 8.06 -5.38
CA PRO A 102 -2.53 8.89 -6.50
C PRO A 102 -1.64 8.10 -7.47
N MET A 103 -1.69 8.49 -8.74
CA MET A 103 -0.79 8.05 -9.80
C MET A 103 -0.29 9.28 -10.54
N ASP A 104 0.87 9.81 -10.13
CA ASP A 104 1.37 11.16 -10.44
C ASP A 104 1.94 11.33 -11.86
N GLY A 105 1.55 10.51 -12.80
CA GLY A 105 1.96 10.59 -14.21
C GLY A 105 2.38 9.23 -14.75
N LYS A 106 2.86 9.24 -15.97
CA LYS A 106 3.14 8.02 -16.75
C LYS A 106 4.11 7.08 -16.03
N GLY A 107 3.72 5.80 -15.96
CA GLY A 107 4.51 4.73 -15.34
C GLY A 107 4.31 4.60 -13.83
N THR A 108 3.61 5.54 -13.18
CA THR A 108 3.27 5.39 -11.76
C THR A 108 2.12 4.42 -11.57
N SER A 109 2.08 3.75 -10.43
CA SER A 109 1.08 2.73 -10.14
C SER A 109 0.57 2.80 -8.70
N PHE A 110 -0.65 2.33 -8.52
CA PHE A 110 -1.29 2.10 -7.24
C PHE A 110 -1.76 0.64 -7.18
N ALA A 111 -1.73 0.00 -6.04
CA ALA A 111 -2.20 -1.36 -5.88
C ALA A 111 -3.03 -1.52 -4.61
N PHE A 112 -4.06 -2.40 -4.68
CA PHE A 112 -4.92 -2.72 -3.56
C PHE A 112 -5.29 -4.21 -3.59
N THR A 113 -5.35 -4.85 -2.42
CA THR A 113 -5.74 -6.26 -2.28
C THR A 113 -7.21 -6.35 -1.86
N PHE A 114 -8.02 -7.05 -2.64
CA PHE A 114 -9.44 -7.24 -2.39
C PHE A 114 -9.68 -8.53 -1.60
N GLU A 115 -9.77 -8.43 -0.29
CA GLU A 115 -9.89 -9.60 0.59
C GLU A 115 -11.32 -10.17 0.66
N ARG A 116 -12.33 -9.41 0.30
CA ARG A 116 -13.74 -9.79 0.45
C ARG A 116 -14.47 -9.78 -0.88
N PRO A 117 -15.35 -10.75 -1.15
CA PRO A 117 -16.25 -10.72 -2.30
C PRO A 117 -17.13 -9.45 -2.26
N GLY A 118 -17.42 -8.92 -3.45
CA GLY A 118 -18.25 -7.72 -3.61
C GLY A 118 -17.96 -6.96 -4.89
N THR A 119 -18.75 -5.94 -5.16
CA THR A 119 -18.56 -5.00 -6.26
C THR A 119 -17.96 -3.72 -5.75
N TYR A 120 -16.78 -3.39 -6.21
CA TYR A 120 -16.01 -2.22 -5.81
C TYR A 120 -15.98 -1.22 -6.96
N ARG A 121 -16.75 -0.15 -6.84
CA ARG A 121 -16.72 0.96 -7.78
C ARG A 121 -15.60 1.92 -7.40
N TYR A 122 -15.01 2.56 -8.39
CA TYR A 122 -13.97 3.55 -8.17
C TYR A 122 -13.96 4.61 -9.27
N PHE A 123 -13.32 5.71 -9.04
CA PHE A 123 -13.25 6.85 -9.95
C PHE A 123 -11.96 7.65 -9.76
N CYS A 124 -11.66 8.54 -10.71
CA CYS A 124 -10.61 9.53 -10.56
C CYS A 124 -11.18 10.83 -9.97
N MET A 125 -10.64 11.29 -8.84
CA MET A 125 -11.11 12.52 -8.19
C MET A 125 -10.93 13.79 -9.03
N ARG A 126 -10.02 13.75 -10.00
CA ARG A 126 -9.75 14.89 -10.90
C ARG A 126 -10.57 14.87 -12.18
N HIS A 127 -11.07 13.71 -12.55
CA HIS A 127 -11.78 13.49 -13.82
C HIS A 127 -13.03 12.65 -13.56
N ASN A 128 -14.13 13.29 -13.19
CA ASN A 128 -15.34 12.64 -12.68
C ASN A 128 -15.97 11.63 -13.68
N GLN A 129 -15.70 11.77 -14.97
CA GLN A 129 -16.15 10.82 -16.01
C GLN A 129 -15.30 9.54 -16.05
N MET A 130 -14.10 9.56 -15.42
CA MET A 130 -13.20 8.42 -15.39
C MET A 130 -13.56 7.49 -14.25
N THR A 131 -14.33 6.46 -14.55
CA THR A 131 -14.88 5.50 -13.57
C THR A 131 -14.48 4.07 -13.91
N GLY A 132 -14.48 3.20 -12.92
CA GLY A 132 -14.22 1.78 -13.09
C GLY A 132 -14.89 0.93 -12.01
N GLN A 133 -14.79 -0.39 -12.20
CA GLN A 133 -15.38 -1.38 -11.30
C GLN A 133 -14.49 -2.62 -11.20
N VAL A 134 -14.36 -3.16 -10.01
CA VAL A 134 -13.80 -4.49 -9.76
C VAL A 134 -14.86 -5.36 -9.12
N ASP A 135 -15.14 -6.51 -9.73
CA ASP A 135 -16.05 -7.53 -9.22
C ASP A 135 -15.22 -8.66 -8.61
N VAL A 136 -15.38 -8.88 -7.31
CA VAL A 136 -14.62 -9.85 -6.52
C VAL A 136 -15.52 -11.02 -6.15
N SER A 137 -15.11 -12.24 -6.48
CA SER A 137 -15.83 -13.50 -6.22
C SER A 137 -15.13 -14.41 -5.22
#